data_95848dddef2f7ad99a04efc2f0c82f6f
#
_entry.id   95848dddef2f7ad99a04efc2f0c82f6f
#
_cell.length_a   1.000
_cell.length_b   1.000
_cell.length_c   1.000
_cell.angle_alpha   90.00
_cell.angle_beta   90.00
_cell.angle_gamma   90.00
#
_symmetry.space_group_name_H-M   'P 1'
#
loop_
_entity.id
_entity.type
_entity.pdbx_description
1 polymer ?
#
loop_
_entity_poly.entity_id
_entity_poly.type
_entity_poly.pdbx_seq_one_letter_code
_entity_poly.pdbx_strand_id
1 'polypeptide(L)'
;MSPIQKAVQDITFKIPQEILRQVFIDKRFRTVNYPVSIESQIIAKVVRPRVLVDCNLVGGMQVELSLSSAKKTYDDGNHQIYVIPKTATMGRSIISVMSIGFNENEASSTFQTTSSLIRESMNVIDAVNGYETNSTASVSLIEENTIHVESESVLSSNATLRCIVSNDPDMQNLNPRTIPAFTKLVEYAVKSYIYNQSIINIDTARLHGGQTLGVYRDMVEGYADAEELYVEYRDTRLKKILMMDDKESYYRHIKLTSSGV
;
A
#
# COMPACT_ATOMS: atom_id res chain seq x y z
N MET A 1 -10.44 11.40 -10.41
CA MET A 1 -9.12 10.98 -10.97
C MET A 1 -8.42 10.17 -9.88
N SER A 2 -8.05 8.91 -10.15
CA SER A 2 -7.36 8.10 -9.14
C SER A 2 -5.89 8.55 -9.00
N PRO A 3 -5.25 8.32 -7.83
CA PRO A 3 -3.82 8.60 -7.65
C PRO A 3 -2.93 7.93 -8.70
N ILE A 4 -3.29 6.72 -9.14
CA ILE A 4 -2.58 6.01 -10.21
C ILE A 4 -2.71 6.76 -11.54
N GLN A 5 -3.91 7.19 -11.91
CA GLN A 5 -4.12 7.95 -13.15
C GLN A 5 -3.33 9.26 -13.12
N LYS A 6 -3.33 9.96 -11.98
CA LYS A 6 -2.52 11.17 -11.78
C LYS A 6 -1.03 10.90 -11.97
N ALA A 7 -0.52 9.83 -11.35
CA ALA A 7 0.89 9.47 -11.46
C ALA A 7 1.29 9.16 -12.91
N VAL A 8 0.47 8.38 -13.62
CA VAL A 8 0.74 8.03 -15.02
C VAL A 8 0.66 9.25 -15.93
N GLN A 9 -0.31 10.15 -15.70
CA GLN A 9 -0.38 11.39 -16.44
C GLN A 9 0.87 12.28 -16.24
N ASP A 10 1.35 12.42 -15.00
CA ASP A 10 2.56 13.19 -14.71
C ASP A 10 3.79 12.59 -15.40
N ILE A 11 3.85 11.27 -15.55
CA ILE A 11 4.93 10.58 -16.28
C ILE A 11 4.90 10.92 -17.77
N THR A 12 3.72 10.99 -18.39
CA THR A 12 3.61 11.33 -19.81
C THR A 12 4.09 12.76 -20.12
N PHE A 13 4.11 13.65 -19.14
CA PHE A 13 4.69 14.97 -19.27
C PHE A 13 6.22 15.00 -19.08
N LYS A 14 6.76 14.08 -18.29
CA LYS A 14 8.19 14.05 -17.93
C LYS A 14 9.06 13.21 -18.84
N ILE A 15 8.48 12.17 -19.42
CA ILE A 15 9.17 11.23 -20.31
C ILE A 15 8.65 11.41 -21.74
N PRO A 16 9.54 11.57 -22.73
CA PRO A 16 9.13 11.70 -24.12
C PRO A 16 8.24 10.55 -24.59
N GLN A 17 7.17 10.89 -25.30
CA GLN A 17 6.18 9.91 -25.76
C GLN A 17 6.77 8.84 -26.69
N GLU A 18 7.80 9.16 -27.47
CA GLU A 18 8.50 8.22 -28.35
C GLU A 18 9.14 7.09 -27.54
N ILE A 19 9.79 7.42 -26.42
CA ILE A 19 10.41 6.43 -25.51
C ILE A 19 9.31 5.54 -24.91
N LEU A 20 8.24 6.14 -24.42
CA LEU A 20 7.11 5.40 -23.86
C LEU A 20 6.47 4.47 -24.89
N ARG A 21 6.27 4.95 -26.13
CA ARG A 21 5.72 4.12 -27.21
C ARG A 21 6.62 2.95 -27.56
N GLN A 22 7.92 3.17 -27.61
CA GLN A 22 8.87 2.12 -27.97
C GLN A 22 8.95 0.99 -26.95
N VAL A 23 8.85 1.33 -25.65
CA VAL A 23 8.99 0.37 -24.54
C VAL A 23 7.66 -0.28 -24.18
N PHE A 24 6.56 0.47 -24.16
CA PHE A 24 5.28 -0.02 -23.66
C PHE A 24 4.35 -0.55 -24.73
N ILE A 25 4.48 -0.10 -25.99
CA ILE A 25 3.68 -0.63 -27.12
C ILE A 25 4.49 -1.70 -27.85
N ASP A 26 4.08 -2.94 -27.68
CA ASP A 26 4.67 -4.07 -28.39
C ASP A 26 4.34 -3.96 -29.89
N LYS A 27 5.38 -4.03 -30.74
CA LYS A 27 5.25 -3.96 -32.20
C LYS A 27 4.38 -5.08 -32.78
N ARG A 28 4.24 -6.20 -32.05
CA ARG A 28 3.41 -7.35 -32.46
C ARG A 28 1.91 -7.04 -32.43
N PHE A 29 1.46 -6.08 -31.62
CA PHE A 29 0.04 -5.73 -31.49
C PHE A 29 -0.40 -4.62 -32.45
N ARG A 30 0.47 -4.12 -33.34
CA ARG A 30 0.08 -3.11 -34.35
C ARG A 30 -0.96 -3.63 -35.37
N THR A 31 -1.15 -4.93 -35.46
CA THR A 31 -2.13 -5.57 -36.36
C THR A 31 -3.51 -5.77 -35.73
N VAL A 32 -3.67 -5.56 -34.44
CA VAL A 32 -4.97 -5.66 -33.74
C VAL A 32 -5.58 -4.28 -33.63
N ASN A 33 -6.77 -4.08 -34.15
CA ASN A 33 -7.50 -2.80 -34.22
C ASN A 33 -7.92 -2.18 -32.85
N TYR A 34 -7.30 -2.59 -31.76
CA TYR A 34 -7.55 -1.99 -30.45
C TYR A 34 -6.39 -1.05 -30.09
N PRO A 35 -6.65 0.26 -29.96
CA PRO A 35 -5.64 1.20 -29.51
C PRO A 35 -5.29 0.89 -28.04
N VAL A 36 -4.19 0.17 -27.85
CA VAL A 36 -3.66 -0.08 -26.50
C VAL A 36 -3.12 1.23 -25.97
N SER A 37 -3.74 1.77 -24.94
CA SER A 37 -3.28 2.98 -24.29
C SER A 37 -1.92 2.75 -23.62
N ILE A 38 -0.97 3.67 -23.82
CA ILE A 38 0.33 3.66 -23.13
C ILE A 38 0.12 3.64 -21.62
N GLU A 39 -0.84 4.40 -21.14
CA GLU A 39 -1.19 4.50 -19.72
C GLU A 39 -1.59 3.13 -19.14
N SER A 40 -2.45 2.39 -19.85
CA SER A 40 -2.87 1.06 -19.40
C SER A 40 -1.70 0.08 -19.35
N GLN A 41 -0.73 0.20 -20.26
CA GLN A 41 0.46 -0.65 -20.26
C GLN A 41 1.43 -0.29 -19.14
N ILE A 42 1.62 0.98 -18.82
CA ILE A 42 2.41 1.42 -17.66
C ILE A 42 1.80 0.85 -16.38
N ILE A 43 0.48 0.95 -16.24
CA ILE A 43 -0.22 0.40 -15.06
C ILE A 43 -0.03 -1.10 -14.97
N ALA A 44 -0.23 -1.83 -16.07
CA ALA A 44 -0.17 -3.30 -16.08
C ALA A 44 1.24 -3.86 -15.89
N LYS A 45 2.28 -3.20 -16.47
CA LYS A 45 3.65 -3.72 -16.48
C LYS A 45 4.52 -3.22 -15.32
N VAL A 46 4.20 -2.04 -14.77
CA VAL A 46 5.05 -1.40 -13.75
C VAL A 46 4.29 -1.12 -12.46
N VAL A 47 3.15 -0.43 -12.54
CA VAL A 47 2.47 0.04 -11.32
C VAL A 47 1.92 -1.13 -10.51
N ARG A 48 1.12 -2.00 -11.14
CA ARG A 48 0.48 -3.12 -10.44
C ARG A 48 1.48 -4.17 -9.93
N PRO A 49 2.41 -4.70 -10.77
CA PRO A 49 3.26 -5.81 -10.32
C PRO A 49 4.40 -5.38 -9.39
N ARG A 50 4.74 -4.11 -9.35
CA ARG A 50 5.87 -3.62 -8.55
C ARG A 50 5.46 -2.57 -7.52
N VAL A 51 5.04 -1.40 -8.00
CA VAL A 51 4.82 -0.24 -7.11
C VAL A 51 3.72 -0.51 -6.09
N LEU A 52 2.61 -1.13 -6.50
CA LEU A 52 1.49 -1.44 -5.61
C LEU A 52 1.88 -2.49 -4.58
N VAL A 53 2.65 -3.49 -4.99
CA VAL A 53 3.18 -4.53 -4.08
C VAL A 53 4.11 -3.90 -3.05
N ASP A 54 5.05 -3.06 -3.49
CA ASP A 54 5.98 -2.39 -2.59
C ASP A 54 5.25 -1.43 -1.63
N CYS A 55 4.24 -0.70 -2.10
CA CYS A 55 3.40 0.13 -1.23
C CYS A 55 2.67 -0.70 -0.16
N ASN A 56 2.19 -1.90 -0.52
CA ASN A 56 1.57 -2.80 0.44
C ASN A 56 2.57 -3.35 1.47
N LEU A 57 3.81 -3.62 1.06
CA LEU A 57 4.86 -4.08 1.98
C LEU A 57 5.33 -2.98 2.94
N VAL A 58 5.35 -1.73 2.48
CA VAL A 58 5.75 -0.58 3.30
C VAL A 58 4.65 -0.17 4.27
N GLY A 59 3.38 -0.25 3.87
CA GLY A 59 2.24 0.07 4.68
C GLY A 59 0.93 -0.09 3.91
N GLY A 60 -0.10 -0.56 4.60
CA GLY A 60 -1.46 -0.68 4.09
C GLY A 60 -2.40 0.30 4.80
N MET A 61 -3.68 0.03 4.70
CA MET A 61 -4.72 0.76 5.40
C MET A 61 -5.05 0.06 6.71
N GLN A 62 -4.94 0.78 7.82
CA GLN A 62 -5.35 0.26 9.13
C GLN A 62 -6.87 0.25 9.22
N VAL A 63 -7.41 -0.89 9.62
CA VAL A 63 -8.85 -1.09 9.82
C VAL A 63 -9.12 -1.84 11.12
N GLU A 64 -10.28 -1.57 11.69
CA GLU A 64 -10.83 -2.32 12.81
C GLU A 64 -11.97 -3.19 12.29
N LEU A 65 -11.85 -4.50 12.47
CA LEU A 65 -12.81 -5.50 12.00
C LEU A 65 -13.47 -6.17 13.20
N SER A 66 -14.80 -6.23 13.21
CA SER A 66 -15.51 -7.01 14.24
C SER A 66 -15.33 -8.50 13.99
N LEU A 67 -14.87 -9.23 15.00
CA LEU A 67 -14.76 -10.69 14.94
C LEU A 67 -16.13 -11.40 14.99
N SER A 68 -17.21 -10.68 15.34
CA SER A 68 -18.58 -11.24 15.29
C SER A 68 -18.98 -11.69 13.88
N SER A 69 -18.44 -11.05 12.84
CA SER A 69 -18.66 -11.40 11.43
C SER A 69 -17.73 -12.50 10.91
N ALA A 70 -16.70 -12.85 11.67
CA ALA A 70 -15.71 -13.86 11.29
C ALA A 70 -16.22 -15.27 11.59
N LYS A 71 -15.89 -16.22 10.73
CA LYS A 71 -16.20 -17.62 10.96
C LYS A 71 -15.15 -18.24 11.87
N LYS A 72 -15.57 -18.63 13.08
CA LYS A 72 -14.73 -19.40 13.98
C LYS A 72 -14.61 -20.84 13.46
N THR A 73 -13.39 -21.29 13.18
CA THR A 73 -13.12 -22.61 12.59
C THR A 73 -12.58 -23.57 13.63
N TYR A 74 -11.81 -23.09 14.60
CA TYR A 74 -11.21 -23.89 15.66
C TYR A 74 -11.37 -23.16 16.99
N ASP A 75 -11.61 -23.92 18.07
CA ASP A 75 -11.73 -23.40 19.42
C ASP A 75 -11.32 -24.49 20.41
N ASP A 76 -10.23 -24.24 21.10
CA ASP A 76 -9.65 -25.09 22.16
C ASP A 76 -9.65 -24.36 23.52
N GLY A 77 -10.50 -23.33 23.64
CA GLY A 77 -10.53 -22.46 24.82
C GLY A 77 -9.41 -21.41 24.81
N ASN A 78 -8.17 -21.82 24.66
CA ASN A 78 -7.01 -20.91 24.63
C ASN A 78 -6.58 -20.53 23.22
N HIS A 79 -6.81 -21.41 22.24
CA HIS A 79 -6.43 -21.21 20.85
C HIS A 79 -7.68 -21.14 19.96
N GLN A 80 -7.82 -20.09 19.22
CA GLN A 80 -8.98 -19.86 18.36
C GLN A 80 -8.54 -19.44 16.96
N ILE A 81 -9.15 -20.03 15.93
CA ILE A 81 -8.90 -19.69 14.55
C ILE A 81 -10.13 -19.06 13.95
N TYR A 82 -9.96 -17.86 13.43
CA TYR A 82 -11.01 -17.10 12.76
C TYR A 82 -10.67 -16.90 11.29
N VAL A 83 -11.64 -17.18 10.43
CA VAL A 83 -11.59 -16.87 9.00
C VAL A 83 -12.42 -15.61 8.77
N ILE A 84 -11.77 -14.54 8.34
CA ILE A 84 -12.38 -13.24 8.11
C ILE A 84 -12.89 -13.20 6.66
N PRO A 85 -14.20 -13.00 6.44
CA PRO A 85 -14.74 -12.96 5.09
C PRO A 85 -14.22 -11.73 4.33
N LYS A 86 -13.93 -11.90 3.04
CA LYS A 86 -13.48 -10.79 2.17
C LYS A 86 -14.48 -9.63 2.10
N THR A 87 -15.74 -9.87 2.41
CA THR A 87 -16.76 -8.82 2.53
C THR A 87 -16.47 -7.85 3.66
N ALA A 88 -15.93 -8.32 4.80
CA ALA A 88 -15.56 -7.47 5.93
C ALA A 88 -14.35 -6.59 5.62
N THR A 89 -13.42 -7.08 4.79
CA THR A 89 -12.22 -6.33 4.36
C THR A 89 -12.43 -5.57 3.05
N MET A 90 -13.67 -5.44 2.55
CA MET A 90 -13.99 -4.81 1.27
C MET A 90 -13.21 -5.42 0.08
N GLY A 91 -13.05 -6.75 0.07
CA GLY A 91 -12.32 -7.48 -0.97
C GLY A 91 -10.80 -7.45 -0.84
N ARG A 92 -10.25 -6.86 0.23
CA ARG A 92 -8.81 -6.72 0.45
C ARG A 92 -8.26 -7.86 1.28
N SER A 93 -6.95 -8.12 1.12
CA SER A 93 -6.25 -9.11 1.94
C SER A 93 -5.63 -8.44 3.17
N ILE A 94 -5.67 -9.14 4.30
CA ILE A 94 -4.98 -8.72 5.52
C ILE A 94 -3.48 -8.96 5.32
N ILE A 95 -2.68 -7.91 5.52
CA ILE A 95 -1.21 -7.97 5.40
C ILE A 95 -0.59 -8.30 6.75
N SER A 96 -1.08 -7.65 7.80
CA SER A 96 -0.60 -7.88 9.16
C SER A 96 -1.70 -7.65 10.18
N VAL A 97 -1.56 -8.29 11.32
CA VAL A 97 -2.44 -8.12 12.48
C VAL A 97 -1.68 -7.39 13.57
N MET A 98 -2.36 -6.51 14.31
CA MET A 98 -1.74 -5.67 15.33
C MET A 98 -2.18 -6.10 16.73
N SER A 99 -3.48 -6.09 16.99
CA SER A 99 -4.04 -6.41 18.31
C SER A 99 -5.52 -6.77 18.21
N ILE A 100 -6.02 -7.39 19.27
CA ILE A 100 -7.45 -7.53 19.53
C ILE A 100 -7.83 -6.53 20.62
N GLY A 101 -8.90 -5.80 20.41
CA GLY A 101 -9.54 -4.94 21.39
C GLY A 101 -10.94 -5.45 21.70
N PHE A 102 -11.45 -5.06 22.86
CA PHE A 102 -12.84 -5.27 23.21
C PHE A 102 -13.57 -3.95 23.05
N ASN A 103 -14.58 -3.92 22.22
CA ASN A 103 -15.43 -2.75 22.07
C ASN A 103 -16.69 -2.99 22.89
N GLU A 104 -16.74 -2.43 24.08
CA GLU A 104 -17.93 -2.56 24.96
C GLU A 104 -19.12 -1.74 24.46
N ASN A 105 -18.90 -0.81 23.54
CA ASN A 105 -19.92 0.08 23.04
C ASN A 105 -20.28 -0.19 21.58
N GLU A 106 -21.23 -1.06 21.31
CA GLU A 106 -21.90 -1.14 19.99
C GLU A 106 -22.56 0.21 19.58
N ALA A 107 -22.81 1.11 20.55
CA ALA A 107 -23.31 2.45 20.28
C ALA A 107 -22.32 3.35 19.51
N SER A 108 -21.02 3.05 19.52
CA SER A 108 -20.02 3.87 18.81
C SER A 108 -19.91 3.55 17.31
N SER A 109 -20.42 2.41 16.86
CA SER A 109 -20.43 2.06 15.42
C SER A 109 -21.33 2.97 14.58
N THR A 110 -22.33 3.59 15.21
CA THR A 110 -23.25 4.52 14.54
C THR A 110 -22.63 5.92 14.34
N PHE A 111 -21.51 6.22 14.98
CA PHE A 111 -20.82 7.52 14.90
C PHE A 111 -19.60 7.54 13.98
N GLN A 112 -19.51 6.64 13.01
CA GLN A 112 -18.42 6.68 12.02
C GLN A 112 -18.40 7.95 11.16
N THR A 113 -19.43 8.75 11.20
CA THR A 113 -19.55 10.04 10.51
C THR A 113 -19.22 11.26 11.38
N THR A 114 -18.94 11.08 12.67
CA THR A 114 -18.64 12.19 13.56
C THR A 114 -17.19 12.62 13.44
N SER A 115 -16.95 13.95 13.48
CA SER A 115 -15.67 14.60 13.32
C SER A 115 -14.58 13.93 14.18
N SER A 116 -13.34 13.89 13.65
CA SER A 116 -12.16 13.30 14.30
C SER A 116 -11.94 13.80 15.73
N LEU A 117 -12.38 15.03 16.04
CA LEU A 117 -12.29 15.65 17.36
C LEU A 117 -13.15 14.96 18.44
N ILE A 118 -14.37 14.50 18.09
CA ILE A 118 -15.24 13.80 19.04
C ILE A 118 -14.68 12.41 19.32
N ARG A 119 -14.12 11.74 18.32
CA ARG A 119 -13.47 10.43 18.49
C ARG A 119 -12.20 10.55 19.34
N GLU A 120 -11.44 11.61 19.17
CA GLU A 120 -10.25 11.89 19.99
C GLU A 120 -10.61 12.22 21.43
N SER A 121 -11.67 13.01 21.64
CA SER A 121 -12.15 13.30 22.99
C SER A 121 -12.71 12.07 23.71
N MET A 122 -13.41 11.16 23.01
CA MET A 122 -13.85 9.89 23.58
C MET A 122 -12.66 8.99 23.95
N ASN A 123 -11.65 8.86 23.10
CA ASN A 123 -10.45 8.10 23.42
C ASN A 123 -9.71 8.65 24.66
N VAL A 124 -9.73 9.97 24.88
CA VAL A 124 -9.16 10.59 26.09
C VAL A 124 -10.01 10.26 27.31
N ILE A 125 -11.33 10.31 27.20
CA ILE A 125 -12.26 9.97 28.28
C ILE A 125 -12.13 8.49 28.66
N ASP A 126 -12.03 7.59 27.67
CA ASP A 126 -11.85 6.16 27.90
C ASP A 126 -10.49 5.85 28.55
N ALA A 127 -9.44 6.56 28.15
CA ALA A 127 -8.12 6.45 28.77
C ALA A 127 -8.11 6.94 30.23
N VAL A 128 -8.89 7.97 30.55
CA VAL A 128 -9.02 8.51 31.92
C VAL A 128 -9.87 7.60 32.80
N ASN A 129 -10.87 6.93 32.23
CA ASN A 129 -11.73 6.02 32.97
C ASN A 129 -11.09 4.64 33.24
N GLY A 130 -9.85 4.41 32.75
CA GLY A 130 -9.09 3.19 33.05
C GLY A 130 -9.63 1.91 32.42
N TYR A 131 -10.52 2.02 31.43
CA TYR A 131 -10.94 0.85 30.66
C TYR A 131 -9.79 0.42 29.74
N GLU A 132 -9.09 -0.65 30.14
CA GLU A 132 -8.14 -1.30 29.28
C GLU A 132 -8.86 -1.94 28.10
N THR A 133 -8.89 -1.23 26.98
CA THR A 133 -9.46 -1.72 25.72
C THR A 133 -8.52 -2.72 24.99
N ASN A 134 -7.33 -2.94 25.53
CA ASN A 134 -6.35 -3.84 24.94
C ASN A 134 -6.45 -5.22 25.61
N SER A 135 -6.72 -6.23 24.78
CA SER A 135 -6.64 -7.62 25.20
C SER A 135 -5.18 -8.05 25.38
N THR A 136 -4.93 -8.91 26.36
CA THR A 136 -3.66 -9.66 26.52
C THR A 136 -3.49 -10.77 25.48
N ALA A 137 -4.51 -10.99 24.63
CA ALA A 137 -4.49 -12.01 23.59
C ALA A 137 -3.40 -11.74 22.56
N SER A 138 -2.63 -12.75 22.24
CA SER A 138 -1.70 -12.73 21.12
C SER A 138 -2.44 -13.07 19.82
N VAL A 139 -2.08 -12.38 18.74
CA VAL A 139 -2.71 -12.58 17.43
C VAL A 139 -1.66 -12.76 16.37
N SER A 140 -1.83 -13.78 15.54
CA SER A 140 -0.96 -14.04 14.40
C SER A 140 -1.78 -14.32 13.14
N LEU A 141 -1.25 -13.92 11.99
CA LEU A 141 -1.81 -14.22 10.67
C LEU A 141 -1.24 -15.56 10.21
N ILE A 142 -2.09 -16.56 9.93
CA ILE A 142 -1.68 -17.90 9.47
C ILE A 142 -1.74 -17.98 7.95
N GLU A 143 -2.84 -17.55 7.37
CA GLU A 143 -3.12 -17.57 5.94
C GLU A 143 -3.83 -16.30 5.51
N GLU A 144 -4.12 -16.16 4.21
CA GLU A 144 -4.89 -15.02 3.70
C GLU A 144 -6.22 -14.88 4.48
N ASN A 145 -6.37 -13.77 5.19
CA ASN A 145 -7.56 -13.46 6.01
C ASN A 145 -7.91 -14.50 7.09
N THR A 146 -6.94 -15.33 7.49
CA THR A 146 -7.10 -16.31 8.55
C THR A 146 -6.17 -15.98 9.71
N ILE A 147 -6.74 -15.72 10.88
CA ILE A 147 -6.00 -15.35 12.08
C ILE A 147 -6.08 -16.42 13.14
N HIS A 148 -4.99 -16.60 13.86
CA HIS A 148 -4.91 -17.37 15.08
C HIS A 148 -4.85 -16.42 16.27
N VAL A 149 -5.69 -16.68 17.22
CA VAL A 149 -5.77 -15.93 18.47
C VAL A 149 -5.47 -16.88 19.62
N GLU A 150 -4.51 -16.50 20.44
CA GLU A 150 -4.18 -17.16 21.69
C GLU A 150 -4.57 -16.24 22.84
N SER A 151 -5.48 -16.70 23.68
CA SER A 151 -6.00 -15.96 24.81
C SER A 151 -6.25 -16.87 25.98
N GLU A 152 -5.88 -16.44 27.19
CA GLU A 152 -6.18 -17.14 28.45
C GLU A 152 -7.65 -17.09 28.84
N SER A 153 -8.42 -16.19 28.22
CA SER A 153 -9.84 -16.01 28.46
C SER A 153 -10.63 -16.16 27.17
N VAL A 154 -11.88 -16.59 27.33
CA VAL A 154 -12.83 -16.67 26.20
C VAL A 154 -13.03 -15.27 25.63
N LEU A 155 -12.75 -15.11 24.34
CA LEU A 155 -12.99 -13.83 23.65
C LEU A 155 -14.49 -13.49 23.67
N SER A 156 -14.79 -12.27 24.05
CA SER A 156 -16.14 -11.72 23.97
C SER A 156 -16.64 -11.71 22.51
N SER A 157 -17.95 -11.85 22.31
CA SER A 157 -18.58 -11.70 20.99
C SER A 157 -18.33 -10.34 20.34
N ASN A 158 -17.96 -9.33 21.13
CA ASN A 158 -17.71 -7.96 20.68
C ASN A 158 -16.21 -7.67 20.47
N ALA A 159 -15.40 -8.70 20.35
CA ALA A 159 -13.98 -8.54 20.05
C ALA A 159 -13.76 -7.90 18.67
N THR A 160 -12.88 -6.91 18.60
CA THR A 160 -12.47 -6.22 17.38
C THR A 160 -11.01 -6.49 17.09
N LEU A 161 -10.73 -6.84 15.84
CA LEU A 161 -9.38 -7.03 15.34
C LEU A 161 -8.86 -5.73 14.73
N ARG A 162 -7.71 -5.26 15.20
CA ARG A 162 -6.95 -4.20 14.54
C ARG A 162 -5.95 -4.83 13.60
N CYS A 163 -6.06 -4.52 12.32
CA CYS A 163 -5.20 -5.09 11.29
C CYS A 163 -4.88 -4.07 10.19
N ILE A 164 -3.87 -4.39 9.42
CA ILE A 164 -3.49 -3.66 8.21
C ILE A 164 -3.94 -4.49 7.02
N VAL A 165 -4.79 -3.91 6.18
CA VAL A 165 -5.21 -4.50 4.91
C VAL A 165 -4.48 -3.87 3.74
N SER A 166 -4.44 -4.56 2.60
CA SER A 166 -3.83 -4.06 1.37
C SER A 166 -4.47 -2.75 0.92
N ASN A 167 -3.67 -1.92 0.26
CA ASN A 167 -4.18 -0.70 -0.35
C ASN A 167 -5.22 -1.01 -1.43
N ASP A 168 -6.03 -0.02 -1.73
CA ASP A 168 -6.98 -0.11 -2.83
C ASP A 168 -6.25 -0.29 -4.18
N PRO A 169 -6.78 -1.12 -5.13
CA PRO A 169 -6.18 -1.28 -6.46
C PRO A 169 -5.96 0.02 -7.23
N ASP A 170 -6.74 1.05 -6.94
CA ASP A 170 -6.62 2.40 -7.51
C ASP A 170 -5.96 3.40 -6.57
N MET A 171 -5.48 2.95 -5.39
CA MET A 171 -4.83 3.75 -4.36
C MET A 171 -5.68 4.93 -3.85
N GLN A 172 -7.01 4.81 -3.89
CA GLN A 172 -7.91 5.89 -3.46
C GLN A 172 -7.87 6.17 -1.96
N ASN A 173 -7.38 5.21 -1.19
CA ASN A 173 -7.16 5.36 0.26
C ASN A 173 -5.97 6.26 0.62
N LEU A 174 -5.15 6.68 -0.36
CA LEU A 174 -4.02 7.58 -0.08
C LEU A 174 -4.50 8.98 0.28
N ASN A 175 -3.88 9.54 1.29
CA ASN A 175 -4.08 10.95 1.62
C ASN A 175 -3.61 11.85 0.45
N PRO A 176 -4.31 12.94 0.13
CA PRO A 176 -3.88 13.88 -0.91
C PRO A 176 -2.44 14.37 -0.76
N ARG A 177 -1.93 14.46 0.48
CA ARG A 177 -0.54 14.85 0.75
C ARG A 177 0.49 13.81 0.32
N THR A 178 0.10 12.53 0.26
CA THR A 178 0.97 11.40 -0.10
C THR A 178 1.01 11.19 -1.61
N ILE A 179 0.03 11.69 -2.36
CA ILE A 179 -0.05 11.53 -3.82
C ILE A 179 1.21 11.99 -4.55
N PRO A 180 1.83 13.15 -4.24
CA PRO A 180 3.07 13.57 -4.91
C PRO A 180 4.24 12.60 -4.67
N ALA A 181 4.34 12.04 -3.45
CA ALA A 181 5.36 11.06 -3.13
C ALA A 181 5.14 9.74 -3.89
N PHE A 182 3.90 9.27 -3.95
CA PHE A 182 3.52 8.12 -4.76
C PHE A 182 3.83 8.34 -6.26
N THR A 183 3.48 9.51 -6.80
CA THR A 183 3.80 9.88 -8.20
C THR A 183 5.29 9.82 -8.47
N LYS A 184 6.12 10.30 -7.54
CA LYS A 184 7.58 10.27 -7.67
C LYS A 184 8.13 8.85 -7.64
N LEU A 185 7.57 7.98 -6.78
CA LEU A 185 7.93 6.57 -6.74
C LEU A 185 7.60 5.88 -8.08
N VAL A 186 6.41 6.11 -8.63
CA VAL A 186 6.01 5.56 -9.94
C VAL A 186 6.93 6.07 -11.06
N GLU A 187 7.34 7.34 -11.02
CA GLU A 187 8.30 7.92 -11.98
C GLU A 187 9.62 7.14 -11.98
N TYR A 188 10.20 6.89 -10.82
CA TYR A 188 11.45 6.12 -10.72
C TYR A 188 11.27 4.68 -11.20
N ALA A 189 10.17 4.02 -10.83
CA ALA A 189 9.88 2.67 -11.29
C ALA A 189 9.76 2.58 -12.83
N VAL A 190 9.11 3.56 -13.45
CA VAL A 190 8.96 3.60 -14.91
C VAL A 190 10.29 3.89 -15.59
N LYS A 191 11.10 4.80 -15.07
CA LYS A 191 12.45 5.08 -15.60
C LYS A 191 13.34 3.85 -15.52
N SER A 192 13.36 3.16 -14.38
CA SER A 192 14.09 1.90 -14.21
C SER A 192 13.62 0.83 -15.20
N TYR A 193 12.31 0.68 -15.39
CA TYR A 193 11.77 -0.25 -16.38
C TYR A 193 12.20 0.08 -17.80
N ILE A 194 12.18 1.37 -18.20
CA ILE A 194 12.64 1.83 -19.51
C ILE A 194 14.13 1.50 -19.71
N TYR A 195 14.96 1.79 -18.73
CA TYR A 195 16.39 1.50 -18.77
C TYR A 195 16.64 0.01 -19.00
N ASN A 196 16.07 -0.85 -18.16
CA ASN A 196 16.26 -2.29 -18.23
C ASN A 196 15.76 -2.91 -19.55
N GLN A 197 14.72 -2.36 -20.16
CA GLN A 197 14.19 -2.86 -21.44
C GLN A 197 14.99 -2.35 -22.65
N SER A 198 15.63 -1.20 -22.54
CA SER A 198 16.24 -0.51 -23.69
C SER A 198 17.75 -0.72 -23.77
N ILE A 199 18.46 -0.92 -22.65
CA ILE A 199 19.92 -0.94 -22.60
C ILE A 199 20.51 -2.06 -23.47
N ILE A 200 19.97 -3.27 -23.40
CA ILE A 200 20.44 -4.41 -24.19
C ILE A 200 20.23 -4.17 -25.69
N ASN A 201 19.10 -3.57 -26.05
CA ASN A 201 18.81 -3.27 -27.46
C ASN A 201 19.74 -2.19 -28.02
N ILE A 202 20.13 -1.22 -27.19
CA ILE A 202 21.08 -0.17 -27.57
C ILE A 202 22.48 -0.76 -27.81
N ASP A 203 22.93 -1.65 -26.94
CA ASP A 203 24.24 -2.30 -27.06
C ASP A 203 24.30 -3.25 -28.27
N THR A 204 23.24 -4.04 -28.49
CA THR A 204 23.18 -4.93 -29.65
C THR A 204 23.14 -4.15 -30.97
N ALA A 205 22.39 -3.05 -31.03
CA ALA A 205 22.38 -2.18 -32.21
C ALA A 205 23.77 -1.59 -32.51
N ARG A 206 24.53 -1.26 -31.45
CA ARG A 206 25.92 -0.75 -31.56
C ARG A 206 26.89 -1.81 -32.08
N LEU A 207 26.77 -3.05 -31.59
CA LEU A 207 27.59 -4.18 -32.05
C LEU A 207 27.38 -4.53 -33.54
N HIS A 208 26.16 -4.34 -34.04
CA HIS A 208 25.81 -4.61 -35.44
C HIS A 208 26.00 -3.41 -36.37
N GLY A 209 26.76 -2.38 -35.98
CA GLY A 209 27.12 -1.24 -36.84
C GLY A 209 25.94 -0.29 -37.11
N GLY A 210 24.89 -0.32 -36.26
CA GLY A 210 23.79 0.61 -36.37
C GLY A 210 24.23 2.06 -36.11
N GLN A 211 23.49 3.01 -36.69
CA GLN A 211 23.69 4.42 -36.40
C GLN A 211 23.47 4.69 -34.94
N THR A 212 24.31 5.53 -34.34
CA THR A 212 24.15 5.97 -32.95
C THR A 212 22.85 6.72 -32.79
N LEU A 213 21.96 6.22 -31.89
CA LEU A 213 20.67 6.81 -31.58
C LEU A 213 20.78 8.09 -30.73
N GLY A 214 21.94 8.80 -30.76
CA GLY A 214 22.19 10.12 -30.19
C GLY A 214 21.35 10.41 -28.91
N VAL A 215 20.41 11.32 -29.04
CA VAL A 215 19.57 11.82 -27.94
C VAL A 215 18.77 10.72 -27.24
N TYR A 216 18.28 9.69 -27.95
CA TYR A 216 17.54 8.58 -27.35
C TYR A 216 18.42 7.79 -26.36
N ARG A 217 19.63 7.49 -26.77
CA ARG A 217 20.61 6.80 -25.95
C ARG A 217 20.95 7.61 -24.68
N ASP A 218 21.29 8.90 -24.88
CA ASP A 218 21.65 9.76 -23.76
C ASP A 218 20.52 9.88 -22.72
N MET A 219 19.27 9.93 -23.19
CA MET A 219 18.10 9.93 -22.29
C MET A 219 17.94 8.62 -21.55
N VAL A 220 18.12 7.47 -22.21
CA VAL A 220 18.01 6.15 -21.56
C VAL A 220 19.16 5.93 -20.58
N GLU A 221 20.39 6.30 -20.96
CA GLU A 221 21.55 6.25 -20.05
C GLU A 221 21.37 7.16 -18.82
N GLY A 222 20.68 8.29 -18.97
CA GLY A 222 20.28 9.16 -17.85
C GLY A 222 19.29 8.54 -16.87
N TYR A 223 18.79 7.33 -17.13
CA TYR A 223 17.92 6.58 -16.21
C TYR A 223 18.65 5.42 -15.52
N ALA A 224 19.97 5.32 -15.65
CA ALA A 224 20.77 4.22 -15.10
C ALA A 224 20.65 4.09 -13.57
N ASP A 225 20.59 5.21 -12.87
CA ASP A 225 20.47 5.30 -11.42
C ASP A 225 19.03 5.20 -10.90
N ALA A 226 18.03 5.09 -11.80
CA ALA A 226 16.62 5.12 -11.42
C ALA A 226 16.22 3.96 -10.51
N GLU A 227 16.89 2.82 -10.57
CA GLU A 227 16.64 1.68 -9.69
C GLU A 227 17.10 1.98 -8.26
N GLU A 228 18.29 2.52 -8.10
CA GLU A 228 18.83 2.89 -6.78
C GLU A 228 17.98 3.99 -6.16
N LEU A 229 17.60 5.00 -6.95
CA LEU A 229 16.71 6.08 -6.51
C LEU A 229 15.32 5.56 -6.13
N TYR A 230 14.80 4.53 -6.82
CA TYR A 230 13.53 3.90 -6.47
C TYR A 230 13.59 3.26 -5.09
N VAL A 231 14.62 2.43 -4.84
CA VAL A 231 14.79 1.72 -3.57
C VAL A 231 15.03 2.71 -2.43
N GLU A 232 15.93 3.67 -2.61
CA GLU A 232 16.20 4.70 -1.61
C GLU A 232 14.94 5.51 -1.29
N TYR A 233 14.19 5.93 -2.30
CA TYR A 233 12.98 6.72 -2.11
C TYR A 233 11.87 5.95 -1.39
N ARG A 234 11.69 4.66 -1.74
CA ARG A 234 10.75 3.76 -1.07
C ARG A 234 11.08 3.66 0.42
N ASP A 235 12.33 3.36 0.75
CA ASP A 235 12.73 3.03 2.11
C ASP A 235 12.90 4.27 3.01
N THR A 236 13.29 5.41 2.45
CA THR A 236 13.53 6.63 3.22
C THR A 236 12.34 7.58 3.25
N ARG A 237 11.72 7.85 2.09
CA ARG A 237 10.70 8.89 1.96
C ARG A 237 9.28 8.34 2.05
N LEU A 238 8.96 7.34 1.23
CA LEU A 238 7.61 6.80 1.19
C LEU A 238 7.22 6.17 2.53
N LYS A 239 8.12 5.39 3.13
CA LYS A 239 7.90 4.77 4.44
C LYS A 239 7.60 5.80 5.52
N LYS A 240 8.33 6.91 5.55
CA LYS A 240 8.09 7.99 6.53
C LYS A 240 6.75 8.69 6.30
N ILE A 241 6.38 8.95 5.04
CA ILE A 241 5.14 9.63 4.70
C ILE A 241 3.94 8.74 5.03
N LEU A 242 3.97 7.47 4.67
CA LEU A 242 2.91 6.51 5.01
C LEU A 242 2.78 6.30 6.53
N MET A 243 3.90 6.27 7.25
CA MET A 243 3.89 6.20 8.71
C MET A 243 3.28 7.45 9.36
N MET A 244 3.49 8.64 8.77
CA MET A 244 2.89 9.89 9.26
C MET A 244 1.40 10.02 8.91
N ASP A 245 0.95 9.37 7.85
CA ASP A 245 -0.47 9.33 7.48
C ASP A 245 -1.27 8.38 8.39
N ASP A 246 -0.61 7.41 9.04
CA ASP A 246 -1.19 6.57 10.07
C ASP A 246 -1.12 7.28 11.43
N LYS A 247 -2.29 7.65 11.96
CA LYS A 247 -2.41 8.41 13.22
C LYS A 247 -1.77 7.71 14.40
N GLU A 248 -1.93 6.40 14.53
CA GLU A 248 -1.34 5.66 15.65
C GLU A 248 0.17 5.62 15.60
N SER A 249 0.75 5.39 14.43
CA SER A 249 2.20 5.44 14.23
C SER A 249 2.75 6.83 14.51
N TYR A 250 2.02 7.88 14.13
CA TYR A 250 2.36 9.26 14.44
C TYR A 250 2.34 9.54 15.95
N TYR A 251 1.29 9.11 16.66
CA TYR A 251 1.22 9.28 18.12
C TYR A 251 2.28 8.46 18.85
N ARG A 252 2.57 7.23 18.42
CA ARG A 252 3.70 6.44 18.97
C ARG A 252 5.03 7.16 18.78
N HIS A 253 5.24 7.74 17.61
CA HIS A 253 6.44 8.53 17.32
C HIS A 253 6.56 9.75 18.25
N ILE A 254 5.47 10.51 18.41
CA ILE A 254 5.42 11.64 19.35
C ILE A 254 5.72 11.17 20.78
N LYS A 255 5.09 10.09 21.23
CA LYS A 255 5.28 9.55 22.58
C LYS A 255 6.73 9.14 22.82
N LEU A 256 7.37 8.48 21.84
CA LEU A 256 8.79 8.09 21.93
C LEU A 256 9.71 9.30 21.95
N THR A 257 9.41 10.35 21.19
CA THR A 257 10.23 11.56 21.15
C THR A 257 10.00 12.48 22.35
N SER A 258 8.81 12.47 22.94
CA SER A 258 8.47 13.29 24.12
C SER A 258 8.85 12.64 25.46
N SER A 259 9.01 11.33 25.51
CA SER A 259 9.40 10.61 26.72
C SER A 259 10.92 10.61 27.00
N GLY A 260 11.69 11.26 26.15
CA GLY A 260 13.15 11.39 26.25
C GLY A 260 13.63 12.70 26.87
N VAL A 261 12.73 13.45 27.57
CA VAL A 261 13.09 14.67 28.32
C VAL A 261 12.89 14.40 29.81
#